data_6701951c9486b544e2c005d894a442ca
#
_entry.id   6701951c9486b544e2c005d894a442ca
#
_cell.length_a   1.000
_cell.length_b   1.000
_cell.length_c   1.000
_cell.angle_alpha   90.00
_cell.angle_beta   90.00
_cell.angle_gamma   90.00
#
_symmetry.space_group_name_H-M   'P 1'
#
loop_
_entity.id
_entity.type
_entity.pdbx_description
1 polymer ?
#
loop_
_entity_poly.entity_id
_entity_poly.type
_entity_poly.pdbx_seq_one_letter_code
_entity_poly.pdbx_strand_id
1 'polypeptide(L)'
;MPQQIPNKGANARTLDTFKSKLLGGGVRPNFFEVEINFPSLAIDQNDVSDKIRFLVKGANLPASIITPISIPFRGRELKIAGERSFDTWTVTVINDNNFTIRDAMEKWMNLINKTSDNAGEVDPTVYQQEAYVYQLARAPIVGPTNSPASSADNIPILRSYHFHGVFPTNVSSIDLSYDSNNVIEEFSTEFQVQWWEALDKDGTVVVG
;
A
#
# COMPACT_ATOMS: atom_id res chain seq x y z
N MET A 1 -34.93 16.61 32.14
CA MET A 1 -34.67 17.77 31.27
C MET A 1 -34.49 17.24 29.87
N PRO A 2 -35.27 17.67 28.85
CA PRO A 2 -35.03 17.25 27.46
C PRO A 2 -33.72 17.86 27.01
N GLN A 3 -32.81 17.02 26.53
CA GLN A 3 -31.58 17.48 25.86
C GLN A 3 -31.98 18.25 24.61
N GLN A 4 -31.69 19.53 24.59
CA GLN A 4 -31.78 20.33 23.35
C GLN A 4 -30.80 19.74 22.35
N ILE A 5 -31.33 19.23 21.23
CA ILE A 5 -30.53 18.91 20.06
C ILE A 5 -29.90 20.23 19.59
N PRO A 6 -28.57 20.35 19.60
CA PRO A 6 -27.95 21.59 19.15
C PRO A 6 -28.39 21.86 17.72
N ASN A 7 -29.09 22.99 17.53
CA ASN A 7 -29.44 23.49 16.21
C ASN A 7 -28.12 23.77 15.47
N LYS A 8 -27.62 22.77 14.73
CA LYS A 8 -26.54 22.98 13.79
C LYS A 8 -27.05 23.98 12.79
N GLY A 9 -26.66 25.25 13.00
CA GLY A 9 -27.01 26.36 12.14
C GLY A 9 -26.99 25.91 10.68
N ALA A 10 -27.96 26.37 9.92
CA ALA A 10 -28.17 26.05 8.52
C ALA A 10 -26.98 26.50 7.65
N ASN A 11 -25.81 25.90 7.85
CA ASN A 11 -24.81 25.79 6.81
C ASN A 11 -25.44 24.90 5.77
N ALA A 12 -26.16 25.54 4.88
CA ALA A 12 -26.85 24.91 3.81
C ALA A 12 -25.90 23.89 3.18
N ARG A 13 -26.28 22.61 3.24
CA ARG A 13 -25.60 21.53 2.52
C ARG A 13 -25.86 21.72 1.03
N THR A 14 -25.41 22.84 0.49
CA THR A 14 -25.54 23.20 -0.91
C THR A 14 -24.43 22.51 -1.70
N LEU A 15 -24.67 22.31 -2.97
CA LEU A 15 -23.68 21.80 -3.92
C LEU A 15 -22.39 22.64 -3.92
N ASP A 16 -22.54 23.98 -3.74
CA ASP A 16 -21.39 24.89 -3.69
C ASP A 16 -20.55 24.70 -2.44
N THR A 17 -21.19 24.48 -1.29
CA THR A 17 -20.47 24.12 -0.05
C THR A 17 -19.76 22.77 -0.20
N PHE A 18 -20.37 21.79 -0.86
CA PHE A 18 -19.73 20.53 -1.17
C PHE A 18 -18.51 20.71 -2.09
N LYS A 19 -18.67 21.44 -3.19
CA LYS A 19 -17.58 21.76 -4.13
C LYS A 19 -16.42 22.47 -3.46
N SER A 20 -16.71 23.43 -2.56
CA SER A 20 -15.67 24.18 -1.83
C SER A 20 -14.85 23.29 -0.88
N LYS A 21 -15.44 22.17 -0.38
CA LYS A 21 -14.74 21.21 0.46
C LYS A 21 -13.98 20.15 -0.34
N LEU A 22 -14.30 19.99 -1.62
CA LEU A 22 -13.65 19.03 -2.52
C LEU A 22 -12.69 19.75 -3.48
N LEU A 23 -11.92 20.72 -2.98
CA LEU A 23 -10.89 21.41 -3.74
C LEU A 23 -9.86 20.39 -4.28
N GLY A 24 -9.56 20.47 -5.58
CA GLY A 24 -8.68 19.52 -6.27
C GLY A 24 -9.36 18.24 -6.79
N GLY A 25 -10.68 18.08 -6.57
CA GLY A 25 -11.46 16.97 -7.13
C GLY A 25 -11.34 15.62 -6.41
N GLY A 26 -10.72 15.61 -5.21
CA GLY A 26 -10.49 14.41 -4.41
C GLY A 26 -9.32 13.53 -4.90
N VAL A 27 -8.85 12.66 -4.03
CA VAL A 27 -7.79 11.70 -4.35
C VAL A 27 -8.37 10.58 -5.21
N ARG A 28 -7.65 10.22 -6.26
CA ARG A 28 -8.07 9.15 -7.19
C ARG A 28 -7.25 7.89 -6.95
N PRO A 29 -7.89 6.72 -6.87
CA PRO A 29 -7.19 5.46 -6.56
C PRO A 29 -6.28 4.96 -7.69
N ASN A 30 -6.40 5.50 -8.90
CA ASN A 30 -5.56 5.11 -10.05
C ASN A 30 -4.27 5.91 -10.20
N PHE A 31 -4.02 6.89 -9.30
CA PHE A 31 -2.77 7.63 -9.25
C PHE A 31 -1.98 7.18 -8.04
N PHE A 32 -1.22 6.13 -8.20
CA PHE A 32 -0.37 5.59 -7.16
C PHE A 32 0.92 5.03 -7.75
N GLU A 33 1.90 4.86 -6.90
CA GLU A 33 3.18 4.22 -7.20
C GLU A 33 3.56 3.32 -6.02
N VAL A 34 4.19 2.20 -6.30
CA VAL A 34 4.64 1.24 -5.30
C VAL A 34 6.15 1.08 -5.40
N GLU A 35 6.81 1.13 -4.27
CA GLU A 35 8.24 0.88 -4.16
C GLU A 35 8.46 -0.23 -3.13
N ILE A 36 9.21 -1.27 -3.51
CA ILE A 36 9.53 -2.39 -2.63
C ILE A 36 11.04 -2.57 -2.64
N ASN A 37 11.62 -2.55 -1.47
CA ASN A 37 13.02 -2.92 -1.29
C ASN A 37 13.15 -4.46 -1.28
N PHE A 38 14.15 -4.97 -1.96
CA PHE A 38 14.43 -6.41 -1.99
C PHE A 38 15.68 -6.74 -1.19
N PRO A 39 15.76 -7.94 -0.59
CA PRO A 39 16.97 -8.36 0.13
C PRO A 39 18.15 -8.50 -0.83
N SER A 40 19.24 -7.80 -0.53
CA SER A 40 20.47 -7.76 -1.38
C SER A 40 21.14 -9.10 -1.58
N LEU A 41 20.91 -10.06 -0.68
CA LEU A 41 21.45 -11.43 -0.79
C LEU A 41 20.76 -12.28 -1.87
N ALA A 42 19.53 -11.92 -2.23
CA ALA A 42 18.75 -12.73 -3.17
C ALA A 42 18.69 -12.12 -4.58
N ILE A 43 18.83 -10.80 -4.71
CA ILE A 43 18.42 -10.08 -5.92
C ILE A 43 19.35 -8.90 -6.19
N ASP A 44 19.69 -8.69 -7.48
CA ASP A 44 20.27 -7.42 -7.93
C ASP A 44 19.18 -6.35 -7.95
N GLN A 45 19.25 -5.40 -7.01
CA GLN A 45 18.16 -4.48 -6.69
C GLN A 45 17.83 -3.47 -7.78
N ASN A 46 18.82 -3.06 -8.60
CA ASN A 46 18.66 -1.87 -9.45
C ASN A 46 17.62 -2.05 -10.56
N ASP A 47 17.59 -3.21 -11.22
CA ASP A 47 16.65 -3.46 -12.33
C ASP A 47 15.23 -3.79 -11.83
N VAL A 48 15.12 -4.48 -10.71
CA VAL A 48 13.84 -4.94 -10.15
C VAL A 48 13.07 -3.80 -9.51
N SER A 49 13.75 -2.95 -8.72
CA SER A 49 13.12 -1.81 -8.04
C SER A 49 12.57 -0.77 -9.02
N ASP A 50 13.26 -0.52 -10.12
CA ASP A 50 12.75 0.37 -11.17
C ASP A 50 11.54 -0.24 -11.89
N LYS A 51 11.59 -1.52 -12.23
CA LYS A 51 10.49 -2.19 -12.93
C LYS A 51 9.21 -2.28 -12.10
N ILE A 52 9.31 -2.55 -10.81
CA ILE A 52 8.13 -2.72 -9.95
C ILE A 52 7.30 -1.44 -9.87
N ARG A 53 7.94 -0.27 -9.90
CA ARG A 53 7.26 1.04 -9.90
C ARG A 53 6.28 1.19 -11.06
N PHE A 54 6.60 0.62 -12.22
CA PHE A 54 5.80 0.74 -13.45
C PHE A 54 4.89 -0.46 -13.72
N LEU A 55 5.23 -1.66 -13.24
CA LEU A 55 4.50 -2.89 -13.55
C LEU A 55 3.47 -3.28 -12.48
N VAL A 56 3.41 -2.58 -11.35
CA VAL A 56 2.34 -2.77 -10.39
C VAL A 56 1.04 -2.20 -10.95
N LYS A 57 0.07 -3.09 -11.19
CA LYS A 57 -1.27 -2.76 -11.65
C LYS A 57 -2.21 -2.37 -10.50
N GLY A 58 -2.05 -2.98 -9.34
CA GLY A 58 -2.89 -2.78 -8.18
C GLY A 58 -2.19 -3.06 -6.87
N ALA A 59 -2.53 -2.30 -5.85
CA ALA A 59 -2.10 -2.52 -4.48
C ALA A 59 -3.23 -2.12 -3.53
N ASN A 60 -3.45 -2.90 -2.47
CA ASN A 60 -4.34 -2.48 -1.40
C ASN A 60 -3.54 -1.69 -0.33
N LEU A 61 -4.25 -0.93 0.48
CA LEU A 61 -3.71 -0.40 1.72
C LEU A 61 -4.25 -1.29 2.85
N PRO A 62 -3.41 -2.05 3.56
CA PRO A 62 -3.88 -3.00 4.56
C PRO A 62 -4.57 -2.29 5.72
N ALA A 63 -5.62 -2.93 6.25
CA ALA A 63 -6.33 -2.39 7.39
C ALA A 63 -5.49 -2.48 8.66
N SER A 64 -5.70 -1.50 9.54
CA SER A 64 -5.20 -1.51 10.92
C SER A 64 -6.39 -1.77 11.84
N ILE A 65 -6.35 -2.85 12.60
CA ILE A 65 -7.46 -3.37 13.38
C ILE A 65 -7.11 -3.30 14.86
N ILE A 66 -8.02 -2.77 15.68
CA ILE A 66 -7.94 -2.86 17.14
C ILE A 66 -9.02 -3.84 17.59
N THR A 67 -8.59 -4.98 18.13
CA THR A 67 -9.50 -6.01 18.60
C THR A 67 -10.05 -5.60 19.98
N PRO A 68 -11.37 -5.46 20.17
CA PRO A 68 -11.92 -5.12 21.47
C PRO A 68 -11.85 -6.31 22.44
N ILE A 69 -11.55 -6.02 23.69
CA ILE A 69 -11.64 -6.98 24.81
C ILE A 69 -13.02 -6.82 25.46
N SER A 70 -13.81 -7.89 25.47
CA SER A 70 -15.13 -7.89 26.11
C SER A 70 -15.07 -8.42 27.55
N ILE A 71 -15.53 -7.63 28.49
CA ILE A 71 -15.63 -7.99 29.91
C ILE A 71 -17.12 -8.15 30.25
N PRO A 72 -17.58 -9.36 30.62
CA PRO A 72 -18.97 -9.56 31.00
C PRO A 72 -19.25 -8.99 32.40
N PHE A 73 -20.33 -8.21 32.51
CA PHE A 73 -20.78 -7.67 33.79
C PHE A 73 -22.30 -7.68 33.86
N ARG A 74 -22.87 -8.53 34.74
CA ARG A 74 -24.30 -8.59 35.07
C ARG A 74 -25.24 -8.59 33.84
N GLY A 75 -24.96 -9.42 32.85
CA GLY A 75 -25.78 -9.55 31.63
C GLY A 75 -25.51 -8.48 30.57
N ARG A 76 -24.46 -7.65 30.71
CA ARG A 76 -23.95 -6.71 29.72
C ARG A 76 -22.48 -6.94 29.49
N GLU A 77 -22.00 -6.55 28.31
CA GLU A 77 -20.58 -6.55 27.98
C GLU A 77 -20.04 -5.12 28.05
N LEU A 78 -18.95 -4.93 28.76
CA LEU A 78 -18.11 -3.74 28.67
C LEU A 78 -17.01 -4.04 27.65
N LYS A 79 -16.90 -3.22 26.60
CA LYS A 79 -15.84 -3.33 25.59
C LYS A 79 -14.76 -2.30 25.86
N ILE A 80 -13.53 -2.76 25.98
CA ILE A 80 -12.33 -1.92 26.07
C ILE A 80 -11.43 -2.17 24.88
N ALA A 81 -10.57 -1.19 24.52
CA ALA A 81 -9.61 -1.36 23.44
C ALA A 81 -8.55 -2.40 23.79
N GLY A 82 -8.30 -3.31 22.88
CA GLY A 82 -7.22 -4.29 22.97
C GLY A 82 -6.04 -3.91 22.06
N GLU A 83 -5.31 -4.91 21.61
CA GLU A 83 -4.10 -4.74 20.81
C GLU A 83 -4.42 -4.44 19.34
N ARG A 84 -3.45 -3.79 18.67
CA ARG A 84 -3.52 -3.48 17.25
C ARG A 84 -2.86 -4.59 16.42
N SER A 85 -3.51 -4.95 15.33
CA SER A 85 -2.98 -5.86 14.30
C SER A 85 -3.10 -5.23 12.92
N PHE A 86 -2.34 -5.74 11.98
CA PHE A 86 -2.32 -5.28 10.60
C PHE A 86 -2.63 -6.44 9.66
N ASP A 87 -3.47 -6.18 8.66
CA ASP A 87 -3.80 -7.15 7.63
C ASP A 87 -2.64 -7.34 6.64
N THR A 88 -2.71 -8.40 5.86
CA THR A 88 -1.77 -8.66 4.77
C THR A 88 -1.87 -7.58 3.69
N TRP A 89 -0.73 -7.25 3.10
CA TRP A 89 -0.62 -6.34 1.99
C TRP A 89 -0.53 -7.13 0.67
N THR A 90 -1.42 -6.84 -0.27
CA THR A 90 -1.47 -7.54 -1.56
C THR A 90 -1.11 -6.59 -2.69
N VAL A 91 -0.22 -7.03 -3.56
CA VAL A 91 0.23 -6.30 -4.74
C VAL A 91 0.00 -7.16 -5.97
N THR A 92 -0.68 -6.61 -6.98
CA THR A 92 -0.88 -7.26 -8.29
C THR A 92 0.09 -6.67 -9.30
N VAL A 93 0.84 -7.52 -9.98
CA VAL A 93 1.92 -7.15 -10.89
C VAL A 93 1.64 -7.71 -12.29
N ILE A 94 1.92 -6.89 -13.31
CA ILE A 94 1.95 -7.34 -14.71
C ILE A 94 3.26 -8.07 -14.94
N ASN A 95 3.19 -9.28 -15.47
CA ASN A 95 4.39 -10.07 -15.74
C ASN A 95 5.10 -9.57 -16.99
N ASP A 96 6.41 -9.35 -16.90
CA ASP A 96 7.24 -9.00 -18.04
C ASP A 96 7.78 -10.27 -18.73
N ASN A 97 8.22 -10.15 -20.00
CA ASN A 97 8.73 -11.29 -20.77
C ASN A 97 9.95 -11.97 -20.14
N ASN A 98 10.65 -11.29 -19.26
CA ASN A 98 11.84 -11.80 -18.57
C ASN A 98 11.50 -12.37 -17.18
N PHE A 99 10.25 -12.30 -16.73
CA PHE A 99 9.79 -12.72 -15.40
C PHE A 99 10.55 -12.06 -14.25
N THR A 100 11.11 -10.88 -14.47
CA THR A 100 12.06 -10.22 -13.56
C THR A 100 11.52 -10.06 -12.16
N ILE A 101 10.29 -9.55 -12.02
CA ILE A 101 9.69 -9.31 -10.71
C ILE A 101 9.24 -10.63 -10.06
N ARG A 102 8.66 -11.54 -10.87
CA ARG A 102 8.24 -12.84 -10.36
C ARG A 102 9.42 -13.64 -9.83
N ASP A 103 10.50 -13.73 -10.59
CA ASP A 103 11.75 -14.38 -10.17
C ASP A 103 12.31 -13.76 -8.89
N ALA A 104 12.21 -12.43 -8.74
CA ALA A 104 12.64 -11.73 -7.56
C ALA A 104 11.81 -12.15 -6.33
N MET A 105 10.48 -12.24 -6.46
CA MET A 105 9.60 -12.70 -5.37
C MET A 105 9.88 -14.15 -4.99
N GLU A 106 10.04 -15.03 -5.98
CA GLU A 106 10.35 -16.46 -5.75
C GLU A 106 11.74 -16.65 -5.10
N LYS A 107 12.75 -15.88 -5.51
CA LYS A 107 14.07 -15.85 -4.87
C LYS A 107 14.02 -15.35 -3.43
N TRP A 108 13.20 -14.33 -3.17
CA TRP A 108 12.99 -13.83 -1.82
C TRP A 108 12.35 -14.89 -0.93
N MET A 109 11.29 -15.55 -1.39
CA MET A 109 10.69 -16.68 -0.67
C MET A 109 11.68 -17.83 -0.45
N ASN A 110 12.50 -18.12 -1.46
CA ASN A 110 13.53 -19.16 -1.37
C ASN A 110 14.70 -18.79 -0.42
N LEU A 111 14.98 -17.50 -0.22
CA LEU A 111 15.90 -17.01 0.82
C LEU A 111 15.36 -17.31 2.21
N ILE A 112 14.04 -17.10 2.43
CA ILE A 112 13.37 -17.35 3.71
C ILE A 112 13.29 -18.87 4.00
N ASN A 113 12.93 -19.65 2.99
CA ASN A 113 12.83 -21.09 3.11
C ASN A 113 13.07 -21.76 1.74
N LYS A 114 14.20 -22.44 1.61
CA LYS A 114 14.57 -23.15 0.38
C LYS A 114 13.66 -24.34 0.13
N THR A 115 13.19 -24.45 -1.10
CA THR A 115 12.32 -25.56 -1.54
C THR A 115 13.02 -26.91 -1.53
N SER A 116 14.37 -26.95 -1.62
CA SER A 116 15.13 -28.20 -1.75
C SER A 116 15.37 -28.91 -0.42
N ASP A 117 15.62 -28.17 0.65
CA ASP A 117 16.10 -28.72 1.93
C ASP A 117 15.44 -28.09 3.17
N ASN A 118 14.48 -27.18 2.96
CA ASN A 118 13.83 -26.36 4.01
C ASN A 118 14.83 -25.56 4.89
N ALA A 119 16.06 -25.41 4.44
CA ALA A 119 17.00 -24.49 5.07
C ALA A 119 16.74 -23.07 4.58
N GLY A 120 16.91 -22.07 5.42
CA GLY A 120 16.70 -20.67 5.04
C GLY A 120 17.34 -19.70 6.01
N GLU A 121 17.18 -18.42 5.70
CA GLU A 121 17.66 -17.35 6.56
C GLU A 121 16.76 -17.22 7.80
N VAL A 122 17.35 -17.30 8.97
CA VAL A 122 16.63 -17.24 10.26
C VAL A 122 16.58 -15.82 10.81
N ASP A 123 17.51 -14.95 10.40
CA ASP A 123 17.57 -13.58 10.88
C ASP A 123 16.53 -12.70 10.16
N PRO A 124 15.50 -12.20 10.86
CA PRO A 124 14.49 -11.32 10.26
C PRO A 124 15.08 -10.06 9.61
N THR A 125 16.20 -9.54 10.12
CA THR A 125 16.82 -8.33 9.60
C THR A 125 17.36 -8.51 8.17
N VAL A 126 17.58 -9.74 7.74
CA VAL A 126 18.08 -10.06 6.40
C VAL A 126 16.96 -10.17 5.38
N TYR A 127 15.82 -10.79 5.75
CA TYR A 127 14.74 -11.03 4.80
C TYR A 127 13.57 -10.06 4.92
N GLN A 128 13.40 -9.36 6.05
CA GLN A 128 12.40 -8.31 6.18
C GLN A 128 12.91 -7.02 5.55
N GLN A 129 12.06 -6.40 4.75
CA GLN A 129 12.41 -5.20 4.00
C GLN A 129 11.39 -4.09 4.22
N GLU A 130 11.67 -2.90 3.70
CA GLU A 130 10.81 -1.74 3.72
C GLU A 130 10.08 -1.61 2.38
N ALA A 131 8.85 -1.12 2.41
CA ALA A 131 8.10 -0.82 1.21
C ALA A 131 7.29 0.47 1.35
N TYR A 132 6.98 1.10 0.22
CA TYR A 132 6.25 2.35 0.18
C TYR A 132 5.13 2.31 -0.84
N VAL A 133 4.02 2.95 -0.51
CA VAL A 133 2.94 3.24 -1.46
C VAL A 133 2.71 4.74 -1.48
N TYR A 134 2.86 5.35 -2.63
CA TYR A 134 2.66 6.77 -2.84
C TYR A 134 1.33 7.03 -3.53
N GLN A 135 0.53 7.92 -2.97
CA GLN A 135 -0.64 8.47 -3.64
C GLN A 135 -0.27 9.79 -4.31
N LEU A 136 -0.47 9.86 -5.61
CA LEU A 136 -0.02 10.94 -6.47
C LEU A 136 -1.15 11.92 -6.78
N ALA A 137 -0.79 13.17 -7.03
CA ALA A 137 -1.73 14.16 -7.55
C ALA A 137 -2.04 13.93 -9.03
N ARG A 138 -3.20 14.36 -9.48
CA ARG A 138 -3.61 14.26 -10.90
C ARG A 138 -2.75 15.10 -11.86
N ALA A 139 -2.23 16.21 -11.39
CA ALA A 139 -1.41 17.14 -12.17
C ALA A 139 -0.39 17.81 -11.25
N PRO A 140 0.76 18.25 -11.78
CA PRO A 140 1.66 19.09 -11.02
C PRO A 140 0.88 20.31 -10.52
N ILE A 141 1.05 20.62 -9.23
CA ILE A 141 0.52 21.87 -8.67
C ILE A 141 1.34 22.97 -9.32
N VAL A 142 0.81 23.59 -10.36
CA VAL A 142 1.39 24.79 -10.95
C VAL A 142 1.23 25.88 -9.90
N GLY A 143 2.31 26.22 -9.20
CA GLY A 143 2.36 27.40 -8.38
C GLY A 143 2.16 28.66 -9.25
N PRO A 144 1.88 29.84 -8.66
CA PRO A 144 1.62 31.07 -9.40
C PRO A 144 2.81 31.57 -10.24
N THR A 145 3.93 30.90 -10.24
CA THR A 145 5.06 31.17 -11.13
C THR A 145 4.90 30.37 -12.41
N ASN A 146 4.73 31.06 -13.52
CA ASN A 146 4.64 30.55 -14.91
C ASN A 146 5.91 29.83 -15.38
N SER A 147 6.48 28.94 -14.57
CA SER A 147 7.51 28.02 -15.01
C SER A 147 6.82 26.78 -15.56
N PRO A 148 7.04 26.42 -16.83
CA PRO A 148 6.59 25.12 -17.32
C PRO A 148 7.24 24.06 -16.45
N ALA A 149 6.43 23.19 -15.84
CA ALA A 149 6.90 21.99 -15.18
C ALA A 149 7.64 21.15 -16.23
N SER A 150 8.95 21.27 -16.28
CA SER A 150 9.79 20.67 -17.30
C SER A 150 10.29 19.29 -16.89
N SER A 151 9.45 18.46 -16.30
CA SER A 151 9.69 17.01 -16.31
C SER A 151 8.46 16.27 -15.80
N ALA A 152 8.12 15.22 -16.49
CA ALA A 152 7.10 14.25 -16.08
C ALA A 152 7.42 13.59 -14.70
N ASP A 153 8.63 13.78 -14.21
CA ASP A 153 9.17 13.17 -12.99
C ASP A 153 8.80 13.90 -11.70
N ASN A 154 8.02 14.98 -11.78
CA ASN A 154 7.71 15.78 -10.61
C ASN A 154 6.20 15.83 -10.32
N ILE A 155 5.58 14.64 -10.29
CA ILE A 155 4.18 14.51 -9.86
C ILE A 155 4.15 14.64 -8.34
N PRO A 156 3.42 15.63 -7.77
CA PRO A 156 3.41 15.82 -6.32
C PRO A 156 2.81 14.61 -5.61
N ILE A 157 3.50 14.13 -4.60
CA ILE A 157 3.00 13.11 -3.68
C ILE A 157 2.00 13.79 -2.75
N LEU A 158 0.78 13.26 -2.66
CA LEU A 158 -0.26 13.74 -1.74
C LEU A 158 -0.10 13.09 -0.37
N ARG A 159 0.22 11.81 -0.35
CA ARG A 159 0.42 11.01 0.84
C ARG A 159 1.26 9.78 0.51
N SER A 160 2.09 9.36 1.44
CA SER A 160 2.82 8.10 1.37
C SER A 160 2.48 7.20 2.55
N TYR A 161 2.57 5.91 2.31
CA TYR A 161 2.43 4.87 3.32
C TYR A 161 3.73 4.08 3.36
N HIS A 162 4.34 4.01 4.52
CA HIS A 162 5.58 3.30 4.76
C HIS A 162 5.26 2.01 5.51
N PHE A 163 5.64 0.90 4.94
CA PHE A 163 5.44 -0.44 5.50
C PHE A 163 6.76 -0.98 6.02
N HIS A 164 6.77 -1.41 7.27
CA HIS A 164 7.94 -1.91 7.97
C HIS A 164 7.92 -3.41 8.12
N GLY A 165 9.09 -4.03 7.95
CA GLY A 165 9.28 -5.47 8.14
C GLY A 165 8.44 -6.31 7.19
N VAL A 166 8.41 -5.94 5.92
CA VAL A 166 7.64 -6.61 4.86
C VAL A 166 8.38 -7.84 4.36
N PHE A 167 7.67 -8.95 4.17
CA PHE A 167 8.18 -10.14 3.52
C PHE A 167 7.05 -10.90 2.79
N PRO A 168 7.32 -11.56 1.66
CA PRO A 168 6.31 -12.28 0.89
C PRO A 168 5.92 -13.58 1.58
N THR A 169 4.61 -13.85 1.63
CA THR A 169 4.04 -15.08 2.18
C THR A 169 3.38 -15.94 1.11
N ASN A 170 2.94 -15.32 0.01
CA ASN A 170 2.30 -16.02 -1.10
C ASN A 170 2.60 -15.31 -2.42
N VAL A 171 2.97 -16.08 -3.43
CA VAL A 171 3.00 -15.66 -4.84
C VAL A 171 1.94 -16.50 -5.55
N SER A 172 0.94 -15.83 -6.11
CA SER A 172 -0.22 -16.52 -6.68
C SER A 172 0.14 -17.43 -7.87
N SER A 173 -0.70 -18.43 -8.11
CA SER A 173 -0.67 -19.20 -9.36
C SER A 173 -1.01 -18.31 -10.55
N ILE A 174 -0.57 -18.72 -11.73
CA ILE A 174 -0.92 -18.13 -13.01
C ILE A 174 -1.64 -19.20 -13.83
N ASP A 175 -2.84 -18.89 -14.29
CA ASP A 175 -3.63 -19.78 -15.12
C ASP A 175 -3.25 -19.59 -16.59
N LEU A 176 -2.73 -20.64 -17.22
CA LEU A 176 -2.37 -20.66 -18.62
C LEU A 176 -3.45 -21.33 -19.46
N SER A 177 -3.99 -20.66 -20.47
CA SER A 177 -5.02 -21.19 -21.38
C SER A 177 -4.80 -20.72 -22.79
N TYR A 178 -4.95 -21.63 -23.76
CA TYR A 178 -4.90 -21.30 -25.18
C TYR A 178 -6.05 -20.36 -25.62
N ASP A 179 -7.14 -20.28 -24.82
CA ASP A 179 -8.28 -19.43 -25.10
C ASP A 179 -8.08 -17.99 -24.62
N SER A 180 -7.03 -17.72 -23.85
CA SER A 180 -6.72 -16.40 -23.30
C SER A 180 -5.97 -15.51 -24.30
N ASN A 181 -6.64 -15.18 -25.41
CA ASN A 181 -6.10 -14.30 -26.44
C ASN A 181 -6.22 -12.83 -26.01
N ASN A 182 -5.19 -12.01 -26.28
CA ASN A 182 -5.14 -10.57 -26.00
C ASN A 182 -5.23 -10.19 -24.51
N VAL A 183 -4.80 -11.07 -23.62
CA VAL A 183 -4.69 -10.82 -22.18
C VAL A 183 -3.21 -10.82 -21.80
N ILE A 184 -2.81 -9.82 -21.02
CA ILE A 184 -1.47 -9.79 -20.42
C ILE A 184 -1.52 -10.58 -19.12
N GLU A 185 -0.50 -11.40 -18.89
CA GLU A 185 -0.35 -12.20 -17.71
C GLU A 185 -0.11 -11.34 -16.47
N GLU A 186 -0.81 -11.66 -15.37
CA GLU A 186 -0.72 -10.97 -14.10
C GLU A 186 -0.59 -11.98 -12.97
N PHE A 187 0.08 -11.60 -11.90
CA PHE A 187 0.13 -12.37 -10.67
C PHE A 187 0.01 -11.44 -9.45
N SER A 188 -0.39 -12.01 -8.32
CA SER A 188 -0.47 -11.29 -7.06
C SER A 188 0.54 -11.84 -6.07
N THR A 189 1.14 -10.95 -5.29
CA THR A 189 1.97 -11.31 -4.16
C THR A 189 1.34 -10.79 -2.88
N GLU A 190 1.22 -11.65 -1.87
CA GLU A 190 0.79 -11.27 -0.53
C GLU A 190 2.00 -11.14 0.37
N PHE A 191 2.04 -10.04 1.10
CA PHE A 191 3.09 -9.73 2.05
C PHE A 191 2.54 -9.66 3.46
N GLN A 192 3.28 -10.20 4.41
CA GLN A 192 3.08 -9.87 5.81
C GLN A 192 3.79 -8.57 6.13
N VAL A 193 3.15 -7.72 6.92
CA VAL A 193 3.65 -6.42 7.35
C VAL A 193 3.68 -6.39 8.87
N GLN A 194 4.77 -5.95 9.46
CA GLN A 194 4.84 -5.83 10.93
C GLN A 194 3.97 -4.67 11.43
N TRP A 195 4.13 -3.53 10.80
CA TRP A 195 3.32 -2.33 11.01
C TRP A 195 3.52 -1.35 9.87
N TRP A 196 2.65 -0.34 9.79
CA TRP A 196 2.78 0.72 8.80
C TRP A 196 2.42 2.07 9.37
N GLU A 197 2.96 3.11 8.76
CA GLU A 197 2.67 4.49 9.10
C GLU A 197 2.28 5.29 7.85
N ALA A 198 1.51 6.34 8.07
CA ALA A 198 1.14 7.25 6.99
C ALA A 198 1.88 8.57 7.16
N LEU A 199 2.54 8.98 6.10
CA LEU A 199 3.32 10.20 5.99
C LEU A 199 2.57 11.22 5.14
N ASP A 200 2.68 12.49 5.48
CA ASP A 200 2.17 13.57 4.63
C ASP A 200 3.11 13.86 3.44
N LYS A 201 2.75 14.86 2.65
CA LYS A 201 3.55 15.31 1.48
C LYS A 201 4.99 15.75 1.83
N ASP A 202 5.25 16.10 3.07
CA ASP A 202 6.56 16.58 3.56
C ASP A 202 7.37 15.46 4.26
N GLY A 203 6.83 14.22 4.25
CA GLY A 203 7.45 13.07 4.89
C GLY A 203 7.27 13.03 6.42
N THR A 204 6.37 13.83 6.97
CA THR A 204 6.08 13.84 8.41
C THR A 204 5.05 12.76 8.72
N VAL A 205 5.30 11.98 9.77
CA VAL A 205 4.36 10.95 10.24
C VAL A 205 3.05 11.60 10.71
N VAL A 206 1.95 11.21 10.07
CA VAL A 206 0.60 11.67 10.40
C VAL A 206 -0.10 10.64 11.29
N VAL A 207 0.12 9.37 10.98
CA VAL A 207 -0.42 8.23 11.72
C VAL A 207 0.66 7.15 11.76
N GLY A 208 1.10 6.80 12.93
CA GLY A 208 2.07 5.75 13.21
C GLY A 208 1.82 5.10 14.56
#